data_f07e8f9f052093f7bb6ac961411741ab
#
_entry.id   f07e8f9f052093f7bb6ac961411741ab
#
_cell.length_a   1.000
_cell.length_b   1.000
_cell.length_c   1.000
_cell.angle_alpha   90.00
_cell.angle_beta   90.00
_cell.angle_gamma   90.00
#
_symmetry.space_group_name_H-M   'P 1'
#
loop_
_entity.id
_entity.type
_entity.pdbx_description
1 polymer ?
#
loop_
_entity_poly.entity_id
_entity_poly.type
_entity_poly.pdbx_seq_one_letter_code
_entity_poly.pdbx_strand_id
1 'polypeptide(L)'
;MLVIEKLGLNEASNIDWTMPRLVCVAGDFTKYDESAIKQMNRNISLIRYKKFGDDLLMFEQVNENIAAAIPDPEVPSVKAKAAYKSFDEQLENADKAIRILYQDLANYVLSLGDDISENHLKLYAAFKKIRNVVTVVAQKKKLVVNLPLDVSTFTFEEGFSRDVSGLGHWGCGAVELHLQSHADLEKAKPLLDRAYNEN
;
A
#
# COMPACT_ATOMS: atom_id res chain seq x y z
N MET A 1 25.88 12.41 2.21
CA MET A 1 27.01 12.50 3.15
C MET A 1 26.56 12.29 4.59
N LEU A 2 25.62 13.08 5.12
CA LEU A 2 25.13 13.02 6.51
C LEU A 2 24.55 11.65 6.95
N VAL A 3 23.86 10.94 6.05
CA VAL A 3 23.26 9.63 6.34
C VAL A 3 24.35 8.56 6.52
N ILE A 4 25.36 8.54 5.65
CA ILE A 4 26.50 7.62 5.75
C ILE A 4 27.28 7.88 7.04
N GLU A 5 27.41 9.15 7.42
CA GLU A 5 28.10 9.56 8.64
C GLU A 5 27.38 9.15 9.92
N LYS A 6 26.03 9.10 9.89
CA LYS A 6 25.20 8.76 11.05
C LYS A 6 24.86 7.27 11.16
N LEU A 7 24.65 6.60 10.04
CA LEU A 7 24.20 5.19 9.99
C LEU A 7 25.30 4.20 9.55
N GLY A 8 26.43 4.71 9.00
CA GLY A 8 27.46 3.84 8.42
C GLY A 8 27.15 3.43 6.98
N LEU A 9 28.16 2.95 6.27
CA LEU A 9 28.09 2.60 4.84
C LEU A 9 27.12 1.46 4.56
N ASN A 10 27.09 0.44 5.42
CA ASN A 10 26.27 -0.75 5.21
C ASN A 10 24.76 -0.45 5.33
N GLU A 11 24.36 0.33 6.31
CA GLU A 11 22.94 0.70 6.47
C GLU A 11 22.52 1.75 5.45
N ALA A 12 23.40 2.71 5.13
CA ALA A 12 23.13 3.72 4.11
C ALA A 12 22.96 3.13 2.70
N SER A 13 23.63 2.03 2.38
CA SER A 13 23.50 1.32 1.07
C SER A 13 22.19 0.55 0.94
N ASN A 14 21.54 0.19 2.06
CA ASN A 14 20.26 -0.49 2.07
C ASN A 14 19.05 0.46 1.95
N ILE A 15 19.30 1.79 1.98
CA ILE A 15 18.24 2.79 1.83
C ILE A 15 17.91 2.95 0.35
N ASP A 16 16.64 2.73 0.02
CA ASP A 16 16.12 3.04 -1.31
C ASP A 16 15.92 4.55 -1.46
N TRP A 17 16.79 5.18 -2.26
CA TRP A 17 16.74 6.61 -2.58
C TRP A 17 15.93 6.93 -3.82
N THR A 18 15.38 5.93 -4.52
CA THR A 18 14.67 6.14 -5.79
C THR A 18 13.34 6.86 -5.59
N MET A 19 12.69 6.63 -4.44
CA MET A 19 11.41 7.26 -4.11
C MET A 19 11.35 7.76 -2.65
N PRO A 20 12.15 8.75 -2.26
CA PRO A 20 12.14 9.26 -0.90
C PRO A 20 10.78 9.89 -0.57
N ARG A 21 10.27 9.63 0.63
CA ARG A 21 9.06 10.26 1.16
C ARG A 21 9.44 11.43 2.05
N LEU A 22 8.86 12.61 1.77
CA LEU A 22 8.94 13.78 2.63
C LEU A 22 7.72 13.80 3.56
N VAL A 23 7.96 13.84 4.86
CA VAL A 23 6.91 14.02 5.86
C VAL A 23 7.06 15.41 6.48
N CYS A 24 6.08 16.28 6.24
CA CYS A 24 6.01 17.62 6.84
C CYS A 24 5.07 17.55 8.04
N VAL A 25 5.59 17.91 9.23
CA VAL A 25 4.81 17.95 10.47
C VAL A 25 4.74 19.40 10.94
N ALA A 26 3.53 19.95 11.07
CA ALA A 26 3.31 21.33 11.50
C ALA A 26 2.04 21.46 12.37
N GLY A 27 1.92 22.59 13.08
CA GLY A 27 0.71 22.90 13.86
C GLY A 27 -0.51 23.16 13.00
N ASP A 28 -0.31 23.65 11.77
CA ASP A 28 -1.37 23.80 10.76
C ASP A 28 -0.77 23.90 9.36
N PHE A 29 -1.61 23.68 8.34
CA PHE A 29 -1.31 23.84 6.91
C PHE A 29 -2.37 24.70 6.26
N THR A 30 -1.95 25.54 5.33
CA THR A 30 -2.85 26.38 4.56
C THR A 30 -3.37 25.63 3.31
N LYS A 31 -4.44 26.15 2.70
CA LYS A 31 -4.92 25.63 1.40
C LYS A 31 -3.87 25.73 0.29
N TYR A 32 -2.92 26.67 0.42
CA TYR A 32 -1.82 26.83 -0.52
C TYR A 32 -0.80 25.71 -0.39
N ASP A 33 -0.49 25.28 0.84
CA ASP A 33 0.41 24.14 1.09
C ASP A 33 -0.18 22.86 0.52
N GLU A 34 -1.48 22.60 0.78
CA GLU A 34 -2.20 21.46 0.22
C GLU A 34 -2.27 21.48 -1.31
N SER A 35 -2.44 22.66 -1.91
CA SER A 35 -2.46 22.82 -3.36
C SER A 35 -1.08 22.67 -3.98
N ALA A 36 -0.04 23.18 -3.30
CA ALA A 36 1.34 23.09 -3.77
C ALA A 36 1.82 21.66 -3.85
N ILE A 37 1.56 20.82 -2.83
CA ILE A 37 2.01 19.42 -2.85
C ILE A 37 1.33 18.60 -3.96
N LYS A 38 0.08 18.93 -4.33
CA LYS A 38 -0.63 18.26 -5.44
C LYS A 38 0.01 18.51 -6.80
N GLN A 39 0.72 19.62 -6.95
CA GLN A 39 1.45 19.99 -8.18
C GLN A 39 2.88 19.45 -8.20
N MET A 40 3.39 19.00 -7.05
CA MET A 40 4.72 18.41 -6.96
C MET A 40 4.66 16.92 -7.28
N ASN A 41 5.49 16.46 -8.23
CA ASN A 41 5.65 15.04 -8.48
C ASN A 41 6.62 14.41 -7.46
N ARG A 42 6.23 14.40 -6.20
CA ARG A 42 7.01 13.89 -5.05
C ARG A 42 6.09 13.18 -4.05
N ASN A 43 6.63 12.22 -3.33
CA ASN A 43 5.94 11.59 -2.21
C ASN A 43 5.99 12.52 -1.00
N ILE A 44 4.91 13.26 -0.75
CA ILE A 44 4.83 14.25 0.34
C ILE A 44 3.60 13.97 1.18
N SER A 45 3.76 13.92 2.49
CA SER A 45 2.67 13.79 3.46
C SER A 45 2.66 15.00 4.38
N LEU A 46 1.49 15.62 4.54
CA LEU A 46 1.27 16.68 5.51
C LEU A 46 0.59 16.10 6.75
N ILE A 47 1.24 16.24 7.89
CA ILE A 47 0.74 15.77 9.19
C ILE A 47 0.59 16.98 10.10
N ARG A 48 -0.63 17.29 10.50
CA ARG A 48 -0.92 18.32 11.49
C ARG A 48 -0.77 17.71 12.89
N TYR A 49 -0.10 18.44 13.79
CA TYR A 49 -0.13 18.08 15.19
C TYR A 49 -0.97 19.06 16.00
N LYS A 50 -1.64 18.54 17.03
CA LYS A 50 -2.34 19.33 18.04
C LYS A 50 -1.89 18.88 19.42
N LYS A 51 -1.52 19.84 20.25
CA LYS A 51 -1.14 19.60 21.64
C LYS A 51 -2.35 19.90 22.56
N PHE A 52 -2.68 18.96 23.44
CA PHE A 52 -3.73 19.09 24.42
C PHE A 52 -3.10 19.00 25.83
N GLY A 53 -2.94 20.14 26.49
CA GLY A 53 -2.19 20.21 27.72
C GLY A 53 -0.72 19.83 27.52
N ASP A 54 -0.10 19.26 28.53
CA ASP A 54 1.31 18.85 28.47
C ASP A 54 1.48 17.34 28.20
N ASP A 55 0.41 16.56 28.27
CA ASP A 55 0.46 15.11 28.26
C ASP A 55 -0.06 14.45 26.98
N LEU A 56 -0.79 15.18 26.12
CA LEU A 56 -1.41 14.58 24.92
C LEU A 56 -1.02 15.33 23.65
N LEU A 57 -0.52 14.56 22.68
CA LEU A 57 -0.18 15.04 21.34
C LEU A 57 -0.96 14.22 20.30
N MET A 58 -1.79 14.89 19.51
CA MET A 58 -2.54 14.28 18.42
C MET A 58 -1.84 14.57 17.08
N PHE A 59 -1.75 13.56 16.22
CA PHE A 59 -1.33 13.70 14.83
C PHE A 59 -2.50 13.39 13.90
N GLU A 60 -2.74 14.30 12.96
CA GLU A 60 -3.79 14.19 11.95
C GLU A 60 -3.17 14.29 10.56
N GLN A 61 -3.40 13.31 9.71
CA GLN A 61 -2.97 13.40 8.31
C GLN A 61 -3.90 14.34 7.54
N VAL A 62 -3.36 15.46 7.05
CA VAL A 62 -4.13 16.48 6.34
C VAL A 62 -4.20 16.15 4.85
N ASN A 63 -3.08 15.74 4.26
CA ASN A 63 -3.01 15.40 2.83
C ASN A 63 -1.80 14.50 2.55
N GLU A 64 -1.89 13.74 1.47
CA GLU A 64 -0.78 12.92 0.96
C GLU A 64 -0.73 13.04 -0.57
N ASN A 65 0.45 13.28 -1.11
CA ASN A 65 0.71 13.23 -2.54
C ASN A 65 1.72 12.12 -2.81
N ILE A 66 1.33 11.20 -3.69
CA ILE A 66 2.21 10.12 -4.14
C ILE A 66 2.68 10.48 -5.54
N ALA A 67 4.01 10.64 -5.70
CA ALA A 67 4.60 10.95 -7.00
C ALA A 67 4.27 9.85 -8.02
N ALA A 68 3.82 10.25 -9.20
CA ALA A 68 3.83 9.35 -10.34
C ALA A 68 5.30 8.98 -10.64
N ALA A 69 5.60 7.71 -10.81
CA ALA A 69 6.95 7.26 -11.16
C ALA A 69 7.47 8.05 -12.36
N ILE A 70 8.57 8.79 -12.17
CA ILE A 70 9.25 9.49 -13.26
C ILE A 70 9.96 8.41 -14.08
N PRO A 71 9.73 8.32 -15.39
CA PRO A 71 10.55 7.45 -16.23
C PRO A 71 11.99 7.96 -16.17
N ASP A 72 12.94 7.12 -15.79
CA ASP A 72 14.37 7.41 -15.83
C ASP A 72 14.78 7.66 -17.30
N PRO A 73 15.41 8.82 -17.65
CA PRO A 73 15.69 9.16 -19.03
C PRO A 73 16.80 8.36 -19.71
N GLU A 74 17.47 7.43 -19.04
CA GLU A 74 18.64 6.72 -19.58
C GLU A 74 18.55 5.18 -19.67
N VAL A 75 17.34 4.60 -19.75
CA VAL A 75 17.23 3.18 -20.13
C VAL A 75 16.69 3.08 -21.55
N PRO A 76 17.39 2.37 -22.50
CA PRO A 76 16.93 2.26 -23.89
C PRO A 76 15.52 1.73 -23.95
N SER A 77 14.66 2.43 -24.68
CA SER A 77 13.25 2.13 -24.87
C SER A 77 13.02 0.70 -25.35
N VAL A 78 12.72 -0.19 -24.41
CA VAL A 78 12.06 -1.46 -24.73
C VAL A 78 10.57 -1.18 -24.79
N LYS A 79 10.04 -1.18 -26.02
CA LYS A 79 8.63 -1.23 -26.45
C LYS A 79 7.62 -0.54 -25.53
N ALA A 80 6.85 0.40 -26.10
CA ALA A 80 5.76 1.13 -25.44
C ALA A 80 5.03 0.25 -24.42
N LYS A 81 5.22 0.54 -23.12
CA LYS A 81 4.46 -0.11 -22.05
C LYS A 81 3.00 0.29 -22.26
N ALA A 82 2.15 -0.70 -22.47
CA ALA A 82 0.70 -0.51 -22.43
C ALA A 82 0.35 0.31 -21.19
N ALA A 83 -0.45 1.35 -21.33
CA ALA A 83 -0.91 2.17 -20.22
C ALA A 83 -1.49 1.24 -19.14
N TYR A 84 -0.95 1.31 -17.93
CA TYR A 84 -1.46 0.49 -16.84
C TYR A 84 -2.92 0.88 -16.57
N LYS A 85 -3.82 -0.10 -16.65
CA LYS A 85 -5.23 0.07 -16.32
C LYS A 85 -5.35 0.47 -14.85
N SER A 86 -6.28 1.37 -14.55
CA SER A 86 -6.63 1.68 -13.16
C SER A 86 -7.15 0.42 -12.44
N PHE A 87 -7.17 0.43 -11.10
CA PHE A 87 -7.74 -0.69 -10.35
C PHE A 87 -9.19 -0.97 -10.75
N ASP A 88 -9.99 0.08 -10.93
CA ASP A 88 -11.38 -0.06 -11.35
C ASP A 88 -11.50 -0.69 -12.75
N GLU A 89 -10.66 -0.26 -13.69
CA GLU A 89 -10.59 -0.87 -15.04
C GLU A 89 -10.09 -2.32 -14.99
N GLN A 90 -9.17 -2.64 -14.05
CA GLN A 90 -8.71 -4.02 -13.84
C GLN A 90 -9.85 -4.89 -13.33
N LEU A 91 -10.61 -4.40 -12.35
CA LEU A 91 -11.75 -5.09 -11.75
C LEU A 91 -12.89 -5.27 -12.76
N GLU A 92 -13.20 -4.24 -13.57
CA GLU A 92 -14.19 -4.34 -14.66
C GLU A 92 -13.80 -5.39 -15.72
N ASN A 93 -12.50 -5.51 -16.02
CA ASN A 93 -11.97 -6.51 -16.96
C ASN A 93 -11.78 -7.91 -16.35
N ALA A 94 -11.95 -8.06 -15.04
CA ALA A 94 -11.90 -9.35 -14.37
C ALA A 94 -13.15 -10.18 -14.67
N ASP A 95 -13.01 -11.50 -14.59
CA ASP A 95 -14.13 -12.42 -14.72
C ASP A 95 -15.19 -12.13 -13.64
N LYS A 96 -16.47 -12.37 -13.97
CA LYS A 96 -17.59 -12.07 -13.05
C LYS A 96 -17.38 -12.71 -11.67
N ALA A 97 -16.84 -13.93 -11.61
CA ALA A 97 -16.55 -14.62 -10.36
C ALA A 97 -15.50 -13.87 -9.51
N ILE A 98 -14.50 -13.27 -10.14
CA ILE A 98 -13.45 -12.50 -9.45
C ILE A 98 -14.00 -11.16 -8.93
N ARG A 99 -14.91 -10.52 -9.65
CA ARG A 99 -15.58 -9.30 -9.16
C ARG A 99 -16.43 -9.57 -7.93
N ILE A 100 -17.16 -10.67 -7.92
CA ILE A 100 -17.94 -11.11 -6.74
C ILE A 100 -16.99 -11.43 -5.59
N LEU A 101 -15.94 -12.19 -5.86
CA LEU A 101 -14.91 -12.55 -4.87
C LEU A 101 -14.27 -11.30 -4.24
N TYR A 102 -14.04 -10.25 -5.04
CA TYR A 102 -13.53 -8.97 -4.53
C TYR A 102 -14.54 -8.29 -3.58
N GLN A 103 -15.82 -8.26 -3.94
CA GLN A 103 -16.87 -7.68 -3.09
C GLN A 103 -16.97 -8.42 -1.74
N ASP A 104 -16.91 -9.75 -1.78
CA ASP A 104 -16.97 -10.56 -0.56
C ASP A 104 -15.70 -10.36 0.31
N LEU A 105 -14.52 -10.25 -0.31
CA LEU A 105 -13.28 -9.89 0.37
C LEU A 105 -13.39 -8.50 1.01
N ALA A 106 -13.83 -7.50 0.25
CA ALA A 106 -13.97 -6.12 0.73
C ALA A 106 -14.95 -6.03 1.89
N ASN A 107 -16.13 -6.64 1.77
CA ASN A 107 -17.12 -6.70 2.83
C ASN A 107 -16.58 -7.35 4.09
N TYR A 108 -15.83 -8.46 3.93
CA TYR A 108 -15.20 -9.13 5.06
C TYR A 108 -14.18 -8.23 5.76
N VAL A 109 -13.25 -7.67 5.00
CA VAL A 109 -12.19 -6.81 5.57
C VAL A 109 -12.79 -5.58 6.27
N LEU A 110 -13.80 -4.94 5.67
CA LEU A 110 -14.49 -3.79 6.28
C LEU A 110 -15.29 -4.18 7.52
N SER A 111 -15.71 -5.43 7.66
CA SER A 111 -16.41 -5.94 8.86
C SER A 111 -15.50 -6.17 10.05
N LEU A 112 -14.17 -6.15 9.87
CA LEU A 112 -13.19 -6.40 10.95
C LEU A 112 -13.15 -5.26 11.98
N GLY A 113 -13.54 -4.04 11.59
CA GLY A 113 -13.63 -2.90 12.51
C GLY A 113 -14.08 -1.61 11.82
N ASP A 114 -14.57 -0.68 12.64
CA ASP A 114 -15.07 0.63 12.18
C ASP A 114 -13.93 1.61 11.82
N ASP A 115 -12.69 1.25 12.14
CA ASP A 115 -11.49 2.05 11.91
C ASP A 115 -10.77 1.75 10.59
N ILE A 116 -11.31 0.83 9.78
CA ILE A 116 -10.77 0.46 8.48
C ILE A 116 -11.54 1.13 7.34
N SER A 117 -10.84 1.62 6.35
CA SER A 117 -11.41 2.25 5.16
C SER A 117 -10.83 1.66 3.88
N GLU A 118 -11.66 1.55 2.85
CA GLU A 118 -11.25 1.13 1.51
C GLU A 118 -10.91 2.36 0.65
N ASN A 119 -9.78 2.31 -0.04
CA ASN A 119 -9.33 3.35 -0.96
C ASN A 119 -8.86 2.73 -2.27
N HIS A 120 -9.49 3.10 -3.39
CA HIS A 120 -9.04 2.71 -4.71
C HIS A 120 -7.91 3.63 -5.17
N LEU A 121 -6.72 3.06 -5.30
CA LEU A 121 -5.54 3.71 -5.85
C LEU A 121 -5.40 3.36 -7.34
N LYS A 122 -4.45 3.99 -8.03
CA LYS A 122 -4.31 3.81 -9.48
C LYS A 122 -4.18 2.34 -9.89
N LEU A 123 -3.46 1.52 -9.14
CA LEU A 123 -3.11 0.14 -9.54
C LEU A 123 -3.62 -0.95 -8.58
N TYR A 124 -4.12 -0.58 -7.42
CA TYR A 124 -4.61 -1.50 -6.39
C TYR A 124 -5.63 -0.84 -5.48
N ALA A 125 -6.47 -1.64 -4.82
CA ALA A 125 -7.25 -1.19 -3.68
C ALA A 125 -6.45 -1.38 -2.39
N ALA A 126 -6.55 -0.42 -1.46
CA ALA A 126 -5.93 -0.49 -0.16
C ALA A 126 -6.99 -0.40 0.94
N PHE A 127 -6.96 -1.34 1.87
CA PHE A 127 -7.72 -1.30 3.12
C PHE A 127 -6.80 -0.79 4.21
N LYS A 128 -7.14 0.35 4.79
CA LYS A 128 -6.26 1.15 5.62
C LYS A 128 -6.92 1.45 6.97
N LYS A 129 -6.14 1.27 8.04
CA LYS A 129 -6.31 1.88 9.37
C LYS A 129 -5.37 3.12 9.43
N ILE A 130 -4.44 3.15 10.37
CA ILE A 130 -3.32 4.11 10.34
C ILE A 130 -2.34 3.76 9.22
N ARG A 131 -2.14 2.46 8.96
CA ARG A 131 -1.33 1.89 7.87
C ARG A 131 -2.18 1.00 6.98
N ASN A 132 -1.65 0.66 5.80
CA ASN A 132 -2.31 -0.33 4.97
C ASN A 132 -2.25 -1.70 5.66
N VAL A 133 -3.41 -2.30 5.85
CA VAL A 133 -3.59 -3.63 6.45
C VAL A 133 -3.69 -4.69 5.36
N VAL A 134 -4.38 -4.36 4.27
CA VAL A 134 -4.58 -5.25 3.12
C VAL A 134 -4.45 -4.43 1.86
N THR A 135 -3.76 -4.94 0.85
CA THR A 135 -3.81 -4.36 -0.50
C THR A 135 -4.18 -5.43 -1.52
N VAL A 136 -4.96 -5.05 -2.53
CA VAL A 136 -5.54 -5.97 -3.50
C VAL A 136 -5.30 -5.47 -4.91
N VAL A 137 -4.72 -6.31 -5.76
CA VAL A 137 -4.61 -6.11 -7.21
C VAL A 137 -5.57 -7.07 -7.90
N ALA A 138 -6.44 -6.55 -8.75
CA ALA A 138 -7.36 -7.38 -9.53
C ALA A 138 -6.71 -7.85 -10.84
N GLN A 139 -6.64 -9.15 -11.03
CA GLN A 139 -6.26 -9.77 -12.29
C GLN A 139 -7.46 -10.47 -12.92
N LYS A 140 -7.39 -10.81 -14.20
CA LYS A 140 -8.52 -11.39 -14.92
C LYS A 140 -9.16 -12.59 -14.23
N LYS A 141 -8.34 -13.49 -13.65
CA LYS A 141 -8.78 -14.79 -13.08
C LYS A 141 -8.42 -14.95 -11.61
N LYS A 142 -7.85 -13.96 -10.96
CA LYS A 142 -7.50 -14.02 -9.53
C LYS A 142 -7.39 -12.64 -8.92
N LEU A 143 -7.53 -12.56 -7.62
CA LEU A 143 -7.08 -11.44 -6.81
C LEU A 143 -5.70 -11.74 -6.25
N VAL A 144 -4.82 -10.74 -6.27
CA VAL A 144 -3.53 -10.78 -5.60
C VAL A 144 -3.64 -9.90 -4.37
N VAL A 145 -3.54 -10.51 -3.19
CA VAL A 145 -3.73 -9.85 -1.90
C VAL A 145 -2.40 -9.83 -1.17
N ASN A 146 -1.93 -8.63 -0.77
CA ASN A 146 -0.70 -8.50 -0.01
C ASN A 146 -1.02 -8.10 1.43
N LEU A 147 -0.34 -8.75 2.37
CA LEU A 147 -0.51 -8.59 3.81
C LEU A 147 0.80 -8.23 4.49
N PRO A 148 0.81 -7.26 5.43
CA PRO A 148 1.99 -6.87 6.21
C PRO A 148 2.24 -7.82 7.39
N LEU A 149 2.39 -9.10 7.08
CA LEU A 149 2.70 -10.15 8.06
C LEU A 149 4.18 -10.51 8.02
N ASP A 150 4.69 -10.95 9.17
CA ASP A 150 6.07 -11.45 9.28
C ASP A 150 6.19 -12.82 8.58
N VAL A 151 7.01 -12.86 7.54
CA VAL A 151 7.28 -14.08 6.75
C VAL A 151 7.89 -15.22 7.57
N SER A 152 8.64 -14.89 8.63
CA SER A 152 9.26 -15.89 9.50
C SER A 152 8.24 -16.71 10.31
N THR A 153 7.04 -16.17 10.49
CA THR A 153 5.94 -16.81 11.22
C THR A 153 4.90 -17.44 10.30
N PHE A 154 5.17 -17.45 8.97
CA PHE A 154 4.22 -17.86 7.95
C PHE A 154 4.64 -19.16 7.26
N THR A 155 3.71 -20.09 7.10
CA THR A 155 3.92 -21.29 6.29
C THR A 155 3.27 -21.08 4.92
N PHE A 156 4.10 -21.04 3.87
CA PHE A 156 3.62 -20.81 2.51
C PHE A 156 3.04 -22.08 1.90
N GLU A 157 1.93 -21.93 1.17
CA GLU A 157 1.24 -22.98 0.43
C GLU A 157 1.39 -22.72 -1.07
N GLU A 158 1.94 -23.67 -1.83
CA GLU A 158 2.14 -23.52 -3.28
C GLU A 158 0.80 -23.27 -4.00
N GLY A 159 0.78 -22.29 -4.88
CA GLY A 159 -0.41 -21.86 -5.61
C GLY A 159 -1.34 -20.90 -4.86
N PHE A 160 -1.27 -20.85 -3.52
CA PHE A 160 -2.08 -19.96 -2.69
C PHE A 160 -1.30 -18.79 -2.10
N SER A 161 -0.09 -19.03 -1.60
CA SER A 161 0.68 -17.99 -0.92
C SER A 161 2.16 -18.03 -1.27
N ARG A 162 2.83 -16.87 -1.24
CA ARG A 162 4.27 -16.76 -1.45
C ARG A 162 4.89 -15.59 -0.69
N ASP A 163 6.20 -15.71 -0.44
CA ASP A 163 7.04 -14.64 0.07
C ASP A 163 7.40 -13.66 -1.07
N VAL A 164 7.13 -12.37 -0.86
CA VAL A 164 7.48 -11.30 -1.79
C VAL A 164 8.38 -10.23 -1.14
N SER A 165 8.98 -10.52 0.02
CA SER A 165 9.85 -9.59 0.75
C SER A 165 11.05 -9.09 -0.08
N GLY A 166 11.55 -9.92 -0.99
CA GLY A 166 12.65 -9.58 -1.90
C GLY A 166 12.23 -9.10 -3.29
N LEU A 167 10.93 -8.91 -3.54
CA LEU A 167 10.39 -8.58 -4.85
C LEU A 167 9.73 -7.19 -4.82
N GLY A 168 9.97 -6.39 -5.87
CA GLY A 168 9.16 -5.19 -6.09
C GLY A 168 7.72 -5.57 -6.44
N HIS A 169 6.74 -5.12 -5.64
CA HIS A 169 5.31 -5.39 -5.88
C HIS A 169 4.45 -4.17 -5.53
N TRP A 170 3.22 -4.18 -6.03
CA TRP A 170 2.23 -3.15 -5.71
C TRP A 170 1.50 -3.54 -4.42
N GLY A 171 1.61 -2.71 -3.40
CA GLY A 171 0.89 -2.94 -2.15
C GLY A 171 1.77 -2.88 -0.90
N CYS A 172 1.30 -3.48 0.18
CA CYS A 172 1.98 -3.52 1.47
C CYS A 172 2.32 -4.94 1.88
N GLY A 173 3.43 -5.07 2.62
CA GLY A 173 3.80 -6.31 3.28
C GLY A 173 4.53 -7.33 2.42
N ALA A 174 4.96 -8.40 3.05
CA ALA A 174 5.83 -9.41 2.47
C ALA A 174 5.12 -10.75 2.15
N VAL A 175 3.86 -10.91 2.58
CA VAL A 175 3.04 -12.10 2.30
C VAL A 175 2.06 -11.78 1.19
N GLU A 176 2.15 -12.51 0.08
CA GLU A 176 1.21 -12.40 -1.04
C GLU A 176 0.32 -13.65 -1.12
N LEU A 177 -1.00 -13.44 -1.24
CA LEU A 177 -2.00 -14.50 -1.42
C LEU A 177 -2.62 -14.40 -2.82
N HIS A 178 -2.92 -15.55 -3.40
CA HIS A 178 -3.63 -15.67 -4.67
C HIS A 178 -5.02 -16.24 -4.42
N LEU A 179 -6.06 -15.44 -4.60
CA LEU A 179 -7.44 -15.89 -4.44
C LEU A 179 -8.11 -16.07 -5.80
N GLN A 180 -8.54 -17.27 -6.10
CA GLN A 180 -9.23 -17.63 -7.35
C GLN A 180 -10.66 -18.10 -7.11
N SER A 181 -11.00 -18.44 -5.86
CA SER A 181 -12.28 -19.00 -5.45
C SER A 181 -12.69 -18.52 -4.05
N HIS A 182 -13.96 -18.73 -3.69
CA HIS A 182 -14.44 -18.51 -2.32
C HIS A 182 -13.75 -19.41 -1.30
N ALA A 183 -13.32 -20.62 -1.70
CA ALA A 183 -12.53 -21.51 -0.84
C ALA A 183 -11.19 -20.86 -0.46
N ASP A 184 -10.55 -20.15 -1.39
CA ASP A 184 -9.31 -19.43 -1.11
C ASP A 184 -9.58 -18.23 -0.19
N LEU A 185 -10.73 -17.56 -0.34
CA LEU A 185 -11.14 -16.49 0.56
C LEU A 185 -11.33 -17.01 2.00
N GLU A 186 -11.99 -18.16 2.17
CA GLU A 186 -12.17 -18.77 3.50
C GLU A 186 -10.81 -19.12 4.14
N LYS A 187 -9.85 -19.61 3.37
CA LYS A 187 -8.46 -19.82 3.84
C LYS A 187 -7.75 -18.50 4.19
N ALA A 188 -8.06 -17.42 3.47
CA ALA A 188 -7.43 -16.13 3.70
C ALA A 188 -7.97 -15.40 4.92
N LYS A 189 -9.23 -15.62 5.33
CA LYS A 189 -9.87 -14.91 6.46
C LYS A 189 -9.03 -14.89 7.74
N PRO A 190 -8.49 -16.01 8.24
CA PRO A 190 -7.64 -15.99 9.45
C PRO A 190 -6.38 -15.13 9.29
N LEU A 191 -5.87 -15.01 8.06
CA LEU A 191 -4.69 -14.19 7.77
C LEU A 191 -5.05 -12.70 7.66
N LEU A 192 -6.25 -12.40 7.15
CA LEU A 192 -6.81 -11.03 7.14
C LEU A 192 -7.09 -10.55 8.56
N ASP A 193 -7.67 -11.38 9.43
CA ASP A 193 -7.87 -11.09 10.85
C ASP A 193 -6.55 -10.82 11.54
N ARG A 194 -5.55 -11.65 11.26
CA ARG A 194 -4.21 -11.49 11.80
C ARG A 194 -3.57 -10.19 11.34
N ALA A 195 -3.63 -9.87 10.03
CA ALA A 195 -3.11 -8.64 9.48
C ALA A 195 -3.80 -7.40 10.08
N TYR A 196 -5.10 -7.47 10.33
CA TYR A 196 -5.87 -6.41 10.98
C TYR A 196 -5.44 -6.20 12.43
N ASN A 197 -5.20 -7.27 13.20
CA ASN A 197 -4.88 -7.20 14.63
C ASN A 197 -3.41 -6.84 14.90
N GLU A 198 -2.48 -7.18 13.99
CA GLU A 198 -1.05 -6.90 14.14
C GLU A 198 -0.65 -5.50 13.62
N ASN A 199 -1.56 -4.76 12.94
CA ASN A 199 -1.29 -3.46 12.31
C ASN A 199 -2.39 -2.44 12.60
#